data_4f2abf5f9f31911921ce5dca55e45d73
#
_entry.id   4f2abf5f9f31911921ce5dca55e45d73
#
_cell.length_a   1.000
_cell.length_b   1.000
_cell.length_c   1.000
_cell.angle_alpha   90.00
_cell.angle_beta   90.00
_cell.angle_gamma   90.00
#
_symmetry.space_group_name_H-M   'P 1'
#
loop_
_entity.id
_entity.type
_entity.pdbx_description
1 polymer ?
#
loop_
_entity_poly.entity_id
_entity_poly.type
_entity_poly.pdbx_seq_one_letter_code
_entity_poly.pdbx_strand_id
1 'polypeptide(L)'
;MVSTHPNNPYWDQQTDQPIVIYRQDWDEALADGFVTGEHIALRLLGIVQHAYGVHDGDFVAYDEDGFVSALIAEGLPMSNGVKLEIYSGDHNPPHAHIKIPGVSRGRLTINLETFEIEEQLPDGWSKKGRQIEKEALANAAKLTEWWNKNRGPDTRSLPTP
;
A
#
# COMPACT_ATOMS: atom_id res chain seq x y z
N MET A 1 23.74 -24.41 4.00
CA MET A 1 24.18 -23.03 3.73
C MET A 1 24.32 -22.30 5.06
N VAL A 2 25.44 -21.65 5.28
CA VAL A 2 25.63 -20.82 6.49
C VAL A 2 25.12 -19.42 6.17
N SER A 3 24.24 -18.91 7.03
CA SER A 3 23.72 -17.54 6.87
C SER A 3 24.85 -16.51 6.95
N THR A 4 24.77 -15.47 6.14
CA THR A 4 25.70 -14.34 6.15
C THR A 4 25.57 -13.48 7.42
N HIS A 5 24.40 -13.53 8.08
CA HIS A 5 24.11 -12.79 9.30
C HIS A 5 23.48 -13.70 10.37
N PRO A 6 24.22 -14.66 10.93
CA PRO A 6 23.67 -15.77 11.72
C PRO A 6 23.00 -15.36 13.05
N ASN A 7 23.28 -14.17 13.58
CA ASN A 7 22.75 -13.70 14.87
C ASN A 7 21.81 -12.49 14.71
N ASN A 8 21.40 -12.18 13.49
CA ASN A 8 20.56 -11.03 13.22
C ASN A 8 19.07 -11.45 13.24
N PRO A 9 18.24 -10.93 14.17
CA PRO A 9 16.81 -11.26 14.22
C PRO A 9 16.01 -10.74 13.01
N TYR A 10 16.58 -9.78 12.26
CA TYR A 10 16.02 -9.25 11.03
C TYR A 10 16.64 -9.89 9.77
N TRP A 11 17.08 -11.13 9.90
CA TRP A 11 17.66 -11.88 8.80
C TRP A 11 17.09 -13.29 8.78
N ASP A 12 16.51 -13.67 7.64
CA ASP A 12 16.01 -15.03 7.47
C ASP A 12 17.18 -15.99 7.28
N GLN A 13 17.38 -16.84 8.27
CA GLN A 13 18.49 -17.79 8.30
C GLN A 13 18.33 -18.91 7.28
N GLN A 14 17.12 -19.18 6.82
CA GLN A 14 16.85 -20.25 5.85
C GLN A 14 17.07 -19.78 4.42
N THR A 15 16.62 -18.58 4.09
CA THR A 15 16.71 -18.01 2.75
C THR A 15 17.92 -17.13 2.54
N ASP A 16 18.61 -16.79 3.63
CA ASP A 16 19.72 -15.83 3.67
C ASP A 16 19.34 -14.46 3.08
N GLN A 17 18.16 -13.97 3.48
CA GLN A 17 17.59 -12.71 3.01
C GLN A 17 17.23 -11.78 4.17
N PRO A 18 17.23 -10.46 3.95
CA PRO A 18 16.80 -9.52 4.98
C PRO A 18 15.31 -9.64 5.24
N ILE A 19 14.93 -9.57 6.52
CA ILE A 19 13.55 -9.42 6.97
C ILE A 19 13.26 -7.93 7.11
N VAL A 20 12.09 -7.49 6.68
CA VAL A 20 11.68 -6.09 6.74
C VAL A 20 11.76 -5.56 8.19
N ILE A 21 12.41 -4.41 8.35
CA ILE A 21 12.43 -3.68 9.61
C ILE A 21 11.41 -2.54 9.50
N TYR A 22 10.38 -2.56 10.35
CA TYR A 22 9.37 -1.52 10.39
C TYR A 22 9.89 -0.25 11.05
N ARG A 23 9.23 0.88 10.81
CA ARG A 23 9.61 2.19 11.35
C ARG A 23 9.82 2.16 12.87
N GLN A 24 8.92 1.55 13.61
CA GLN A 24 8.98 1.50 15.08
C GLN A 24 10.19 0.74 15.62
N ASP A 25 10.77 -0.16 14.84
CA ASP A 25 11.89 -1.02 15.25
C ASP A 25 13.24 -0.54 14.70
N TRP A 26 13.24 0.42 13.79
CA TRP A 26 14.43 0.80 13.03
C TRP A 26 15.55 1.35 13.92
N ASP A 27 15.24 2.30 14.80
CA ASP A 27 16.26 2.97 15.62
C ASP A 27 16.92 1.99 16.60
N GLU A 28 16.13 1.09 17.20
CA GLU A 28 16.65 0.05 18.08
C GLU A 28 17.50 -0.95 17.30
N ALA A 29 17.02 -1.43 16.16
CA ALA A 29 17.75 -2.34 15.30
C ALA A 29 19.07 -1.72 14.82
N LEU A 30 19.07 -0.43 14.50
CA LEU A 30 20.28 0.31 14.10
C LEU A 30 21.28 0.40 15.26
N ALA A 31 20.82 0.75 16.46
CA ALA A 31 21.65 0.82 17.66
C ALA A 31 22.27 -0.53 18.04
N ASP A 32 21.53 -1.61 17.82
CA ASP A 32 21.97 -2.97 18.10
C ASP A 32 22.86 -3.58 17.00
N GLY A 33 23.07 -2.86 15.91
CA GLY A 33 23.92 -3.29 14.80
C GLY A 33 23.26 -4.31 13.85
N PHE A 34 21.94 -4.40 13.86
CA PHE A 34 21.18 -5.35 13.03
C PHE A 34 20.75 -4.80 11.66
N VAL A 35 20.87 -3.49 11.44
CA VAL A 35 20.60 -2.89 10.13
C VAL A 35 21.79 -3.12 9.21
N THR A 36 21.60 -3.90 8.18
CA THR A 36 22.63 -4.23 7.17
C THR A 36 22.54 -3.29 5.96
N GLY A 37 23.52 -3.38 5.06
CA GLY A 37 23.48 -2.66 3.78
C GLY A 37 22.25 -3.04 2.94
N GLU A 38 21.81 -4.29 3.00
CA GLU A 38 20.63 -4.79 2.32
C GLU A 38 19.34 -4.15 2.87
N HIS A 39 19.23 -3.96 4.17
CA HIS A 39 18.12 -3.24 4.79
C HIS A 39 18.06 -1.78 4.32
N ILE A 40 19.22 -1.12 4.22
CA ILE A 40 19.32 0.24 3.71
C ILE A 40 18.91 0.29 2.23
N ALA A 41 19.35 -0.65 1.42
CA ALA A 41 18.99 -0.74 0.00
C ALA A 41 17.48 -0.95 -0.18
N LEU A 42 16.86 -1.81 0.62
CA LEU A 42 15.40 -2.02 0.61
C LEU A 42 14.64 -0.75 0.99
N ARG A 43 15.12 -0.01 1.98
CA ARG A 43 14.52 1.26 2.39
C ARG A 43 14.64 2.31 1.29
N LEU A 44 15.79 2.44 0.64
CA LEU A 44 15.98 3.34 -0.50
C LEU A 44 15.06 2.98 -1.67
N LEU A 45 14.91 1.69 -1.96
CA LEU A 45 13.96 1.21 -2.96
C LEU A 45 12.52 1.58 -2.59
N GLY A 46 12.16 1.45 -1.33
CA GLY A 46 10.86 1.88 -0.81
C GLY A 46 10.60 3.37 -1.01
N ILE A 47 11.59 4.23 -0.79
CA ILE A 47 11.51 5.67 -1.05
C ILE A 47 11.22 5.92 -2.55
N VAL A 48 11.95 5.25 -3.43
CA VAL A 48 11.77 5.37 -4.89
C VAL A 48 10.37 4.89 -5.30
N GLN A 49 9.94 3.75 -4.81
CA GLN A 49 8.61 3.21 -5.12
C GLN A 49 7.50 4.13 -4.62
N HIS A 50 7.64 4.70 -3.43
CA HIS A 50 6.68 5.70 -2.92
C HIS A 50 6.63 6.93 -3.84
N ALA A 51 7.80 7.45 -4.23
CA ALA A 51 7.91 8.66 -5.05
C ALA A 51 7.32 8.49 -6.46
N TYR A 52 7.52 7.33 -7.06
CA TYR A 52 7.07 7.05 -8.44
C TYR A 52 5.75 6.29 -8.52
N GLY A 53 5.20 5.85 -7.39
CA GLY A 53 3.96 5.07 -7.36
C GLY A 53 4.09 3.71 -8.06
N VAL A 54 5.31 3.21 -8.24
CA VAL A 54 5.57 1.91 -8.87
C VAL A 54 5.52 0.83 -7.80
N HIS A 55 4.54 -0.05 -7.91
CA HIS A 55 4.46 -1.28 -7.15
C HIS A 55 4.73 -2.44 -8.12
N ASP A 56 5.97 -2.84 -8.20
CA ASP A 56 6.42 -3.86 -9.13
C ASP A 56 6.01 -5.26 -8.65
N GLY A 57 4.68 -5.52 -8.72
CA GLY A 57 4.10 -6.80 -8.33
C GLY A 57 4.05 -7.07 -6.82
N ASP A 58 4.60 -6.19 -6.00
CA ASP A 58 4.59 -6.34 -4.56
C ASP A 58 3.30 -5.81 -3.95
N PHE A 59 2.74 -6.60 -3.03
CA PHE A 59 1.54 -6.22 -2.25
C PHE A 59 1.92 -5.36 -1.04
N VAL A 60 2.86 -4.43 -1.23
CA VAL A 60 3.42 -3.61 -0.15
C VAL A 60 3.37 -2.14 -0.54
N ALA A 61 2.80 -1.31 0.34
CA ALA A 61 2.88 0.13 0.22
C ALA A 61 3.98 0.66 1.13
N TYR A 62 4.74 1.63 0.62
CA TYR A 62 5.82 2.30 1.37
C TYR A 62 5.44 3.73 1.70
N ASP A 63 5.94 4.24 2.83
CA ASP A 63 5.82 5.65 3.17
C ASP A 63 6.94 6.48 2.50
N GLU A 64 6.92 7.79 2.72
CA GLU A 64 7.90 8.73 2.14
C GLU A 64 9.34 8.46 2.58
N ASP A 65 9.52 7.80 3.72
CA ASP A 65 10.82 7.45 4.27
C ASP A 65 11.27 6.03 3.89
N GLY A 66 10.48 5.34 3.06
CA GLY A 66 10.78 4.00 2.54
C GLY A 66 10.43 2.85 3.47
N PHE A 67 9.72 3.12 4.57
CA PHE A 67 9.23 2.05 5.44
C PHE A 67 7.92 1.46 4.92
N VAL A 68 7.71 0.18 5.19
CA VAL A 68 6.44 -0.47 4.89
C VAL A 68 5.34 0.18 5.74
N SER A 69 4.36 0.78 5.09
CA SER A 69 3.24 1.47 5.74
C SER A 69 1.97 0.62 5.79
N ALA A 70 1.77 -0.24 4.80
CA ALA A 70 0.61 -1.11 4.71
C ALA A 70 0.88 -2.28 3.78
N LEU A 71 0.12 -3.36 3.99
CA LEU A 71 0.07 -4.46 3.04
C LEU A 71 -1.11 -4.24 2.10
N ILE A 72 -0.83 -4.29 0.80
CA ILE A 72 -1.87 -4.23 -0.22
C ILE A 72 -2.49 -5.62 -0.32
N ALA A 73 -3.75 -5.74 0.12
CA ALA A 73 -4.44 -7.02 0.11
C ALA A 73 -5.01 -7.36 -1.27
N GLU A 74 -5.58 -6.37 -1.96
CA GLU A 74 -6.23 -6.55 -3.26
C GLU A 74 -6.00 -5.33 -4.14
N GLY A 75 -5.93 -5.54 -5.45
CA GLY A 75 -5.75 -4.48 -6.43
C GLY A 75 -6.64 -4.67 -7.67
N LEU A 76 -7.33 -3.61 -8.07
CA LEU A 76 -8.19 -3.57 -9.26
C LEU A 76 -7.58 -2.63 -10.31
N PRO A 77 -7.04 -3.16 -11.42
CA PRO A 77 -6.59 -2.31 -12.53
C PRO A 77 -7.78 -1.59 -13.19
N MET A 78 -7.56 -0.32 -13.49
CA MET A 78 -8.54 0.53 -14.17
C MET A 78 -8.09 0.83 -15.60
N SER A 79 -9.02 1.28 -16.47
CA SER A 79 -8.75 1.50 -17.88
C SER A 79 -7.69 2.55 -18.22
N ASN A 80 -7.38 3.46 -17.28
CA ASN A 80 -6.45 4.58 -17.50
C ASN A 80 -5.04 4.34 -16.95
N GLY A 81 -4.67 3.09 -16.68
CA GLY A 81 -3.42 2.78 -15.98
C GLY A 81 -3.47 3.09 -14.47
N VAL A 82 -4.60 3.56 -13.98
CA VAL A 82 -4.90 3.76 -12.57
C VAL A 82 -5.22 2.41 -11.94
N LYS A 83 -4.90 2.24 -10.66
CA LYS A 83 -5.21 1.05 -9.89
C LYS A 83 -5.93 1.42 -8.60
N LEU A 84 -6.99 0.71 -8.27
CA LEU A 84 -7.61 0.78 -6.94
C LEU A 84 -7.04 -0.32 -6.04
N GLU A 85 -6.66 0.04 -4.84
CA GLU A 85 -6.05 -0.89 -3.88
C GLU A 85 -6.80 -0.91 -2.56
N ILE A 86 -7.05 -2.10 -2.04
CA ILE A 86 -7.58 -2.33 -0.69
C ILE A 86 -6.42 -2.77 0.19
N TYR A 87 -6.21 -2.06 1.29
CA TYR A 87 -5.15 -2.37 2.23
C TYR A 87 -5.66 -3.27 3.36
N SER A 88 -4.79 -4.15 3.82
CA SER A 88 -5.08 -5.00 4.96
C SER A 88 -5.08 -4.18 6.25
N GLY A 89 -6.15 -4.35 7.06
CA GLY A 89 -6.26 -3.66 8.34
C GLY A 89 -6.57 -2.17 8.25
N ASP A 90 -7.11 -1.71 7.13
CA ASP A 90 -7.40 -0.29 6.92
C ASP A 90 -8.53 0.23 7.83
N HIS A 91 -8.63 1.55 7.96
CA HIS A 91 -9.52 2.24 8.91
C HIS A 91 -10.81 2.75 8.26
N ASN A 92 -11.78 3.11 9.10
CA ASN A 92 -12.99 3.82 8.64
C ASN A 92 -12.69 5.23 8.10
N PRO A 93 -13.50 5.75 7.16
CA PRO A 93 -14.63 5.08 6.49
C PRO A 93 -14.16 4.04 5.47
N PRO A 94 -15.02 3.10 5.03
CA PRO A 94 -14.68 2.15 3.98
C PRO A 94 -14.22 2.86 2.70
N HIS A 95 -13.02 2.53 2.23
CA HIS A 95 -12.40 3.21 1.08
C HIS A 95 -11.43 2.31 0.31
N ALA A 96 -11.14 2.70 -0.91
CA ALA A 96 -10.04 2.16 -1.70
C ALA A 96 -9.05 3.26 -2.02
N HIS A 97 -7.78 2.92 -2.08
CA HIS A 97 -6.70 3.83 -2.45
C HIS A 97 -6.57 3.92 -3.97
N ILE A 98 -6.48 5.13 -4.51
CA ILE A 98 -6.30 5.37 -5.93
C ILE A 98 -4.81 5.56 -6.20
N LYS A 99 -4.22 4.63 -6.95
CA LYS A 99 -2.81 4.72 -7.38
C LYS A 99 -2.74 5.19 -8.82
N ILE A 100 -2.09 6.34 -8.99
CA ILE A 100 -1.87 6.96 -10.30
C ILE A 100 -0.38 6.90 -10.59
N PRO A 101 0.06 6.22 -11.66
CA PRO A 101 1.48 6.16 -12.02
C PRO A 101 2.09 7.55 -12.17
N GLY A 102 3.24 7.78 -11.55
CA GLY A 102 3.95 9.04 -11.60
C GLY A 102 3.41 10.15 -10.70
N VAL A 103 2.31 9.92 -9.98
CA VAL A 103 1.75 10.86 -9.00
C VAL A 103 2.02 10.32 -7.61
N SER A 104 3.02 10.91 -6.94
CA SER A 104 3.45 10.48 -5.60
C SER A 104 2.85 11.33 -4.48
N ARG A 105 2.28 12.47 -4.79
CA ARG A 105 1.78 13.43 -3.80
C ARG A 105 0.28 13.36 -3.66
N GLY A 106 -0.15 13.26 -2.41
CA GLY A 106 -1.54 13.21 -2.03
C GLY A 106 -2.07 11.78 -2.00
N ARG A 107 -2.82 11.50 -0.96
CA ARG A 107 -3.57 10.26 -0.84
C ARG A 107 -4.91 10.48 -1.48
N LEU A 108 -5.11 9.92 -2.65
CA LEU A 108 -6.43 9.89 -3.27
C LEU A 108 -7.14 8.62 -2.83
N THR A 109 -8.34 8.77 -2.33
CA THR A 109 -9.20 7.65 -1.95
C THR A 109 -10.58 7.81 -2.55
N ILE A 110 -11.21 6.67 -2.81
CA ILE A 110 -12.62 6.63 -3.19
C ILE A 110 -13.42 6.01 -2.04
N ASN A 111 -14.47 6.67 -1.62
CA ASN A 111 -15.37 6.17 -0.59
C ASN A 111 -16.19 4.99 -1.15
N LEU A 112 -16.20 3.86 -0.47
CA LEU A 112 -16.93 2.66 -0.92
C LEU A 112 -18.40 2.64 -0.52
N GLU A 113 -18.88 3.65 0.20
CA GLU A 113 -20.31 3.83 0.47
C GLU A 113 -20.97 4.73 -0.58
N THR A 114 -20.26 5.78 -1.02
CA THR A 114 -20.78 6.78 -1.98
C THR A 114 -20.23 6.60 -3.39
N PHE A 115 -19.08 5.94 -3.54
CA PHE A 115 -18.30 5.84 -4.78
C PHE A 115 -17.86 7.20 -5.33
N GLU A 116 -17.59 8.13 -4.42
CA GLU A 116 -17.05 9.45 -4.74
C GLU A 116 -15.60 9.56 -4.25
N ILE A 117 -14.78 10.26 -5.03
CA ILE A 117 -13.41 10.61 -4.64
C ILE A 117 -13.50 11.74 -3.61
N GLU A 118 -12.87 11.56 -2.45
CA GLU A 118 -13.01 12.47 -1.31
C GLU A 118 -12.06 13.66 -1.37
N GLU A 119 -10.89 13.48 -1.96
CA GLU A 119 -9.86 14.51 -2.01
C GLU A 119 -9.94 15.32 -3.31
N GLN A 120 -9.31 16.49 -3.29
CA GLN A 120 -9.22 17.32 -4.48
C GLN A 120 -8.32 16.65 -5.53
N LEU A 121 -8.87 16.48 -6.72
CA LEU A 121 -8.14 15.92 -7.85
C LEU A 121 -7.06 16.89 -8.36
N PRO A 122 -5.95 16.37 -8.91
CA PRO A 122 -4.99 17.20 -9.64
C PRO A 122 -5.65 17.95 -10.79
N ASP A 123 -5.08 19.07 -11.17
CA ASP A 123 -5.59 19.88 -12.31
C ASP A 123 -5.67 19.05 -13.57
N GLY A 124 -6.79 19.19 -14.29
CA GLY A 124 -7.04 18.46 -15.51
C GLY A 124 -7.60 17.03 -15.34
N TRP A 125 -7.80 16.59 -14.09
CA TRP A 125 -8.25 15.23 -13.77
C TRP A 125 -9.76 15.07 -13.59
N SER A 126 -10.55 16.12 -13.70
CA SER A 126 -12.00 16.08 -13.46
C SER A 126 -12.73 15.01 -14.27
N LYS A 127 -12.40 14.89 -15.55
CA LYS A 127 -12.99 13.87 -16.44
C LYS A 127 -12.52 12.46 -16.07
N LYS A 128 -11.24 12.28 -15.79
CA LYS A 128 -10.66 11.01 -15.36
C LYS A 128 -11.20 10.57 -14.02
N GLY A 129 -11.38 11.51 -13.08
CA GLY A 129 -11.98 11.25 -11.77
C GLY A 129 -13.38 10.68 -11.89
N ARG A 130 -14.24 11.27 -12.74
CA ARG A 130 -15.59 10.74 -12.99
C ARG A 130 -15.56 9.36 -13.63
N GLN A 131 -14.60 9.09 -14.49
CA GLN A 131 -14.41 7.77 -15.06
C GLN A 131 -13.99 6.74 -14.02
N ILE A 132 -13.08 7.10 -13.12
CA ILE A 132 -12.65 6.25 -12.00
C ILE A 132 -13.85 5.93 -11.11
N GLU A 133 -14.64 6.92 -10.73
CA GLU A 133 -15.85 6.74 -9.92
C GLU A 133 -16.84 5.80 -10.60
N LYS A 134 -17.07 5.98 -11.88
CA LYS A 134 -17.97 5.13 -12.68
C LYS A 134 -17.49 3.67 -12.76
N GLU A 135 -16.22 3.45 -13.02
CA GLU A 135 -15.63 2.11 -13.06
C GLU A 135 -15.63 1.44 -11.69
N ALA A 136 -15.35 2.21 -10.62
CA ALA A 136 -15.42 1.71 -9.27
C ALA A 136 -16.84 1.25 -8.90
N LEU A 137 -17.85 2.06 -9.25
CA LEU A 137 -19.25 1.70 -9.04
C LEU A 137 -19.64 0.44 -9.82
N ALA A 138 -19.14 0.28 -11.04
CA ALA A 138 -19.36 -0.93 -11.85
C ALA A 138 -18.73 -2.18 -11.23
N ASN A 139 -17.72 -2.01 -10.36
CA ASN A 139 -17.06 -3.09 -9.62
C ASN A 139 -17.42 -3.10 -8.12
N ALA A 140 -18.55 -2.49 -7.76
CA ALA A 140 -18.97 -2.30 -6.37
C ALA A 140 -19.03 -3.61 -5.59
N ALA A 141 -19.56 -4.69 -6.17
CA ALA A 141 -19.65 -6.00 -5.51
C ALA A 141 -18.26 -6.53 -5.13
N LYS A 142 -17.31 -6.46 -6.06
CA LYS A 142 -15.93 -6.93 -5.83
C LYS A 142 -15.20 -6.07 -4.77
N LEU A 143 -15.30 -4.76 -4.86
CA LEU A 143 -14.66 -3.84 -3.91
C LEU A 143 -15.27 -3.99 -2.51
N THR A 144 -16.58 -4.17 -2.40
CA THR A 144 -17.28 -4.44 -1.15
C THR A 144 -16.80 -5.75 -0.51
N GLU A 145 -16.70 -6.81 -1.29
CA GLU A 145 -16.19 -8.11 -0.82
C GLU A 145 -14.76 -7.97 -0.30
N TRP A 146 -13.90 -7.32 -1.06
CA TRP A 146 -12.50 -7.13 -0.68
C TRP A 146 -12.33 -6.29 0.58
N TRP A 147 -13.12 -5.21 0.73
CA TRP A 147 -13.13 -4.41 1.94
C TRP A 147 -13.55 -5.25 3.15
N ASN A 148 -14.67 -5.95 3.05
CA ASN A 148 -15.21 -6.74 4.15
C ASN A 148 -14.25 -7.85 4.60
N LYS A 149 -13.52 -8.43 3.66
CA LYS A 149 -12.53 -9.49 3.93
C LYS A 149 -11.26 -8.95 4.62
N ASN A 150 -10.82 -7.75 4.26
CA ASN A 150 -9.52 -7.23 4.64
C ASN A 150 -9.56 -6.05 5.63
N ARG A 151 -10.72 -5.54 5.97
CA ARG A 151 -10.89 -4.40 6.88
C ARG A 151 -10.30 -4.63 8.26
N GLY A 152 -9.94 -3.54 8.95
CA GLY A 152 -9.47 -3.59 10.34
C GLY A 152 -10.59 -4.01 11.31
N PRO A 153 -10.25 -4.49 12.52
CA PRO A 153 -11.22 -5.05 13.47
C PRO A 153 -12.27 -4.06 13.95
N ASP A 154 -11.94 -2.77 14.00
CA ASP A 154 -12.83 -1.72 14.49
C ASP A 154 -13.53 -0.96 13.34
N THR A 155 -13.53 -1.51 12.15
CA THR A 155 -14.11 -0.88 10.97
C THR A 155 -15.48 -1.44 10.63
N ARG A 156 -16.28 -0.63 9.91
CA ARG A 156 -17.62 -1.05 9.46
C ARG A 156 -17.50 -2.00 8.26
N SER A 157 -18.35 -3.02 8.25
CA SER A 157 -18.58 -3.80 7.03
C SER A 157 -19.52 -3.03 6.09
N LEU A 158 -19.35 -3.27 4.79
CA LEU A 158 -20.26 -2.76 3.78
C LEU A 158 -21.40 -3.76 3.53
N PRO A 159 -22.64 -3.28 3.28
CA PRO A 159 -23.73 -4.16 2.86
C PRO A 159 -23.39 -4.79 1.51
N THR A 160 -23.67 -6.08 1.39
CA THR A 160 -23.50 -6.80 0.13
C THR A 160 -24.54 -6.29 -0.87
N PRO A 161 -24.13 -5.82 -2.06
CA PRO A 161 -25.07 -5.36 -3.07
C PRO A 161 -25.91 -6.48 -3.66
#